data_e0665c02f2027f6822e76e890b246a1c
#
_entry.id   e0665c02f2027f6822e76e890b246a1c
#
_cell.length_a   1.000
_cell.length_b   1.000
_cell.length_c   1.000
_cell.angle_alpha   90.00
_cell.angle_beta   90.00
_cell.angle_gamma   90.00
#
_symmetry.space_group_name_H-M   'P 1'
#
loop_
_entity.id
_entity.type
_entity.pdbx_description
1 polymer ?
#
loop_
_entity_poly.entity_id
_entity_poly.type
_entity_poly.pdbx_seq_one_letter_code
_entity_poly.pdbx_strand_id
1 'polypeptide(L)'
;MGMGAAWGDYDNDGRLDLIITAYGENALYRNNGDGSFRDQSTASGIAGKPGFWTGASWGDYDRDGYLDLYITGYVRFVRRPGDDAKLHDSAENPASLNPSSFAPERNLLYHNNRDGTFTEVAARAGVLDSGGRGLSTSWTDFDEDGWLDLYVANDVSDNALFRNLGNGRFADISLSAGVADYRGAMGLGIGDWDDDGDLDIFITHWIAQENALYANQKGKVR
;
A
#
# COMPACT_ATOMS: atom_id res chain seq x y z
N MET A 1 13.72 -6.62 -8.42
CA MET A 1 14.36 -5.87 -7.31
C MET A 1 13.29 -5.64 -6.26
N GLY A 2 13.47 -6.21 -5.05
CA GLY A 2 12.52 -6.05 -3.94
C GLY A 2 12.45 -4.60 -3.45
N MET A 3 11.24 -4.14 -3.10
CA MET A 3 10.96 -2.78 -2.65
C MET A 3 10.39 -2.75 -1.24
N GLY A 4 9.47 -3.65 -0.92
CA GLY A 4 8.83 -3.76 0.38
C GLY A 4 8.52 -5.20 0.73
N ALA A 5 8.12 -5.43 1.98
CA ALA A 5 7.74 -6.75 2.48
C ALA A 5 6.70 -6.62 3.59
N ALA A 6 5.78 -7.58 3.68
CA ALA A 6 4.82 -7.67 4.77
C ALA A 6 4.57 -9.13 5.15
N TRP A 7 4.46 -9.36 6.46
CA TRP A 7 4.15 -10.65 7.04
C TRP A 7 2.65 -10.79 7.31
N GLY A 8 2.06 -11.95 7.00
CA GLY A 8 0.67 -12.27 7.29
C GLY A 8 0.41 -13.76 7.15
N ASP A 9 -0.45 -14.31 7.98
CA ASP A 9 -0.92 -15.70 7.88
C ASP A 9 -2.13 -15.72 6.93
N TYR A 10 -1.86 -15.83 5.61
CA TYR A 10 -2.92 -15.69 4.61
C TYR A 10 -3.78 -16.95 4.43
N ASP A 11 -3.29 -18.10 4.88
CA ASP A 11 -4.01 -19.40 4.75
C ASP A 11 -4.52 -19.92 6.10
N ASN A 12 -4.39 -19.14 7.18
CA ASN A 12 -4.86 -19.44 8.54
C ASN A 12 -4.27 -20.74 9.11
N ASP A 13 -3.01 -21.05 8.76
CA ASP A 13 -2.32 -22.26 9.27
C ASP A 13 -1.51 -21.99 10.56
N GLY A 14 -1.55 -20.76 11.08
CA GLY A 14 -0.87 -20.33 12.30
C GLY A 14 0.59 -19.93 12.09
N ARG A 15 1.06 -19.82 10.85
CA ARG A 15 2.42 -19.41 10.50
C ARG A 15 2.40 -18.16 9.63
N LEU A 16 3.32 -17.24 9.91
CA LEU A 16 3.42 -16.04 9.10
C LEU A 16 4.09 -16.33 7.76
N ASP A 17 3.41 -15.94 6.71
CA ASP A 17 3.85 -15.96 5.32
C ASP A 17 4.41 -14.59 4.93
N LEU A 18 5.08 -14.51 3.79
CA LEU A 18 5.78 -13.31 3.36
C LEU A 18 5.37 -12.90 1.95
N ILE A 19 4.86 -11.68 1.81
CA ILE A 19 4.78 -10.99 0.53
C ILE A 19 6.01 -10.09 0.34
N ILE A 20 6.60 -10.11 -0.85
CA ILE A 20 7.66 -9.18 -1.27
C ILE A 20 7.14 -8.41 -2.49
N THR A 21 7.09 -7.09 -2.36
CA THR A 21 6.80 -6.20 -3.50
C THR A 21 8.08 -5.88 -4.26
N ALA A 22 7.97 -5.59 -5.55
CA ALA A 22 9.15 -5.44 -6.40
C ALA A 22 8.92 -4.49 -7.59
N TYR A 23 10.03 -3.97 -8.10
CA TYR A 23 10.08 -3.56 -9.49
C TYR A 23 10.14 -4.81 -10.36
N GLY A 24 9.04 -5.07 -11.06
CA GLY A 24 8.75 -6.32 -11.77
C GLY A 24 7.53 -7.02 -11.18
N GLU A 25 7.63 -8.29 -10.89
CA GLU A 25 6.57 -9.10 -10.30
C GLU A 25 6.73 -9.22 -8.79
N ASN A 26 5.60 -9.22 -8.07
CA ASN A 26 5.54 -9.50 -6.64
C ASN A 26 5.71 -10.99 -6.37
N ALA A 27 6.19 -11.33 -5.18
CA ALA A 27 6.42 -12.71 -4.77
C ALA A 27 5.75 -13.02 -3.43
N LEU A 28 4.98 -14.10 -3.39
CA LEU A 28 4.36 -14.64 -2.19
C LEU A 28 5.06 -15.94 -1.78
N TYR A 29 5.53 -15.98 -0.53
CA TYR A 29 6.22 -17.12 0.05
C TYR A 29 5.42 -17.67 1.22
N ARG A 30 4.99 -18.93 1.10
CA ARG A 30 4.33 -19.68 2.17
C ARG A 30 5.38 -20.26 3.13
N ASN A 31 5.15 -20.13 4.42
CA ASN A 31 6.00 -20.70 5.48
C ASN A 31 5.69 -22.20 5.67
N ASN A 32 6.70 -23.05 5.51
CA ASN A 32 6.53 -24.50 5.70
C ASN A 32 6.59 -24.93 7.17
N GLY A 33 6.91 -24.02 8.12
CA GLY A 33 7.01 -24.30 9.55
C GLY A 33 8.30 -25.01 9.99
N ASP A 34 9.22 -25.25 9.07
CA ASP A 34 10.51 -25.90 9.32
C ASP A 34 11.72 -24.96 9.14
N GLY A 35 11.44 -23.64 9.03
CA GLY A 35 12.42 -22.61 8.73
C GLY A 35 12.64 -22.38 7.23
N SER A 36 11.92 -23.09 6.38
CA SER A 36 11.93 -22.89 4.93
C SER A 36 10.65 -22.25 4.42
N PHE A 37 10.70 -21.68 3.21
CA PHE A 37 9.58 -21.09 2.53
C PHE A 37 9.39 -21.71 1.15
N ARG A 38 8.12 -21.76 0.71
CA ARG A 38 7.74 -22.21 -0.61
C ARG A 38 7.20 -21.04 -1.42
N ASP A 39 7.72 -20.85 -2.62
CA ASP A 39 7.19 -19.85 -3.57
C ASP A 39 5.79 -20.27 -4.04
N GLN A 40 4.81 -19.41 -3.79
CA GLN A 40 3.42 -19.55 -4.20
C GLN A 40 2.97 -18.44 -5.17
N SER A 41 3.87 -17.58 -5.61
CA SER A 41 3.56 -16.37 -6.38
C SER A 41 2.68 -16.63 -7.60
N THR A 42 3.02 -17.66 -8.39
CA THR A 42 2.25 -18.05 -9.58
C THR A 42 0.97 -18.79 -9.21
N ALA A 43 1.06 -19.74 -8.28
CA ALA A 43 -0.08 -20.57 -7.88
C ALA A 43 -1.19 -19.75 -7.21
N SER A 44 -0.81 -18.73 -6.44
CA SER A 44 -1.76 -17.84 -5.77
C SER A 44 -2.38 -16.77 -6.68
N GLY A 45 -1.84 -16.54 -7.88
CA GLY A 45 -2.29 -15.47 -8.78
C GLY A 45 -1.72 -14.09 -8.46
N ILE A 46 -0.75 -13.98 -7.53
CA ILE A 46 -0.07 -12.72 -7.18
C ILE A 46 0.92 -12.31 -8.27
N ALA A 47 1.65 -13.27 -8.86
CA ALA A 47 2.54 -13.01 -9.99
C ALA A 47 1.75 -12.67 -11.27
N GLY A 48 2.47 -12.22 -12.33
CA GLY A 48 1.89 -11.93 -13.65
C GLY A 48 1.40 -10.49 -13.84
N LYS A 49 1.64 -9.62 -12.87
CA LYS A 49 1.39 -8.17 -13.00
C LYS A 49 2.70 -7.40 -12.80
N PRO A 50 3.53 -7.25 -13.85
CA PRO A 50 4.76 -6.48 -13.73
C PRO A 50 4.43 -4.98 -13.56
N GLY A 51 5.12 -4.34 -12.61
CA GLY A 51 4.93 -2.93 -12.27
C GLY A 51 6.05 -2.41 -11.38
N PHE A 52 5.83 -1.26 -10.77
CA PHE A 52 6.69 -0.72 -9.72
C PHE A 52 5.89 -0.71 -8.41
N TRP A 53 5.97 -1.79 -7.67
CA TRP A 53 5.22 -2.07 -6.46
C TRP A 53 6.07 -1.75 -5.23
N THR A 54 5.50 -1.02 -4.27
CA THR A 54 6.24 -0.48 -3.10
C THR A 54 5.70 -1.03 -1.79
N GLY A 55 4.74 -0.39 -1.17
CA GLY A 55 4.14 -0.84 0.08
C GLY A 55 3.20 -2.03 -0.10
N ALA A 56 3.06 -2.82 0.96
CA ALA A 56 2.05 -3.86 1.06
C ALA A 56 1.50 -3.93 2.49
N SER A 57 0.21 -4.20 2.62
CA SER A 57 -0.43 -4.44 3.92
C SER A 57 -1.49 -5.52 3.83
N TRP A 58 -1.53 -6.36 4.86
CA TRP A 58 -2.54 -7.39 5.05
C TRP A 58 -3.69 -6.87 5.91
N GLY A 59 -4.93 -7.18 5.54
CA GLY A 59 -6.13 -6.85 6.32
C GLY A 59 -7.34 -7.63 5.83
N ASP A 60 -8.17 -8.08 6.74
CA ASP A 60 -9.46 -8.74 6.45
C ASP A 60 -10.52 -7.63 6.25
N TYR A 61 -10.59 -7.08 5.00
CA TYR A 61 -11.44 -5.91 4.74
C TYR A 61 -12.92 -6.27 4.62
N ASP A 62 -13.27 -7.51 4.36
CA ASP A 62 -14.67 -7.96 4.20
C ASP A 62 -15.15 -8.86 5.35
N ARG A 63 -14.30 -9.04 6.39
CA ARG A 63 -14.59 -9.75 7.64
C ARG A 63 -14.95 -11.22 7.42
N ASP A 64 -14.30 -11.83 6.45
CA ASP A 64 -14.51 -13.23 6.11
C ASP A 64 -13.59 -14.19 6.89
N GLY A 65 -12.66 -13.64 7.70
CA GLY A 65 -11.72 -14.36 8.53
C GLY A 65 -10.41 -14.71 7.83
N TYR A 66 -10.19 -14.26 6.59
CA TYR A 66 -8.95 -14.44 5.85
C TYR A 66 -8.32 -13.09 5.50
N LEU A 67 -6.99 -13.04 5.51
CA LEU A 67 -6.28 -11.81 5.18
C LEU A 67 -6.29 -11.57 3.68
N ASP A 68 -6.75 -10.38 3.30
CA ASP A 68 -6.64 -9.79 1.98
C ASP A 68 -5.35 -8.98 1.87
N LEU A 69 -4.92 -8.65 0.67
CA LEU A 69 -3.65 -7.98 0.42
C LEU A 69 -3.82 -6.71 -0.40
N TYR A 70 -3.41 -5.57 0.14
CA TYR A 70 -3.27 -4.34 -0.63
C TYR A 70 -1.82 -4.06 -0.97
N ILE A 71 -1.56 -3.66 -2.22
CA ILE A 71 -0.22 -3.33 -2.72
C ILE A 71 -0.26 -1.98 -3.41
N THR A 72 0.63 -1.07 -3.01
CA THR A 72 0.74 0.25 -3.61
C THR A 72 1.59 0.22 -4.88
N GLY A 73 1.10 0.90 -5.91
CA GLY A 73 1.81 1.18 -7.14
C GLY A 73 2.48 2.56 -7.07
N TYR A 74 3.71 2.66 -7.57
CA TYR A 74 4.46 3.91 -7.52
C TYR A 74 4.34 4.68 -8.84
N VAL A 75 5.19 4.34 -9.80
CA VAL A 75 5.24 5.02 -11.10
C VAL A 75 5.38 4.01 -12.24
N ARG A 76 4.87 4.34 -13.40
CA ARG A 76 5.09 3.57 -14.65
C ARG A 76 6.47 3.86 -15.20
N PHE A 77 7.45 3.19 -14.63
CA PHE A 77 8.83 3.28 -15.07
C PHE A 77 9.17 2.08 -15.94
N VAL A 78 9.66 2.35 -17.16
CA VAL A 78 10.18 1.32 -18.06
C VAL A 78 11.68 1.54 -18.20
N ARG A 79 12.46 0.65 -17.59
CA ARG A 79 13.92 0.64 -17.71
C ARG A 79 14.32 0.37 -19.15
N ARG A 80 15.12 1.27 -19.74
CA ARG A 80 15.66 1.15 -21.09
C ARG A 80 17.14 0.79 -21.03
N PRO A 81 17.69 0.08 -22.05
CA PRO A 81 19.13 -0.09 -22.17
C PRO A 81 19.85 1.27 -22.13
N GLY A 82 20.85 1.40 -21.28
CA GLY A 82 21.62 2.64 -21.10
C GLY A 82 21.12 3.56 -19.97
N ASP A 83 19.98 3.28 -19.32
CA ASP A 83 19.51 4.07 -18.18
C ASP A 83 20.47 3.96 -16.98
N ASP A 84 21.18 2.84 -16.83
CA ASP A 84 22.18 2.64 -15.78
C ASP A 84 23.35 3.61 -15.88
N ALA A 85 23.81 3.90 -17.10
CA ALA A 85 24.89 4.86 -17.32
C ALA A 85 24.49 6.28 -16.92
N LYS A 86 23.19 6.63 -17.08
CA LYS A 86 22.65 7.94 -16.69
C LYS A 86 22.45 8.08 -15.18
N LEU A 87 22.20 6.98 -14.47
CA LEU A 87 22.07 6.98 -13.01
C LEU A 87 23.40 7.23 -12.28
N HIS A 88 24.53 6.94 -12.96
CA HIS A 88 25.88 7.17 -12.43
C HIS A 88 26.47 8.52 -12.82
N ASP A 89 25.90 9.20 -13.81
CA ASP A 89 26.36 10.53 -14.26
C ASP A 89 25.58 11.61 -13.48
N SER A 90 25.97 11.78 -12.21
CA SER A 90 25.26 12.58 -11.21
C SER A 90 25.25 14.10 -11.46
N ALA A 91 25.95 14.57 -12.51
CA ALA A 91 26.07 16.00 -12.80
C ALA A 91 24.93 16.57 -13.66
N GLU A 92 24.19 15.75 -14.41
CA GLU A 92 23.26 16.28 -15.41
C GLU A 92 21.77 15.96 -15.22
N ASN A 93 21.35 15.20 -14.19
CA ASN A 93 19.95 14.72 -14.16
C ASN A 93 19.21 14.65 -12.83
N PRO A 94 19.18 15.67 -11.97
CA PRO A 94 18.24 15.67 -10.82
C PRO A 94 16.76 15.76 -11.24
N ALA A 95 16.47 16.43 -12.36
CA ALA A 95 15.10 16.66 -12.80
C ALA A 95 14.43 15.44 -13.47
N SER A 96 15.21 14.53 -14.02
CA SER A 96 14.66 13.34 -14.73
C SER A 96 14.26 12.22 -13.78
N LEU A 97 14.63 12.30 -12.50
CA LEU A 97 14.26 11.33 -11.47
C LEU A 97 13.09 11.80 -10.60
N ASN A 98 12.51 12.97 -10.88
CA ASN A 98 11.34 13.42 -10.13
C ASN A 98 10.15 12.49 -10.43
N PRO A 99 9.53 11.87 -9.41
CA PRO A 99 8.39 10.97 -9.59
C PRO A 99 7.23 11.59 -10.36
N SER A 100 7.04 12.91 -10.25
CA SER A 100 6.00 13.64 -10.99
C SER A 100 6.19 13.62 -12.51
N SER A 101 7.40 13.30 -12.99
CA SER A 101 7.70 13.15 -14.43
C SER A 101 7.19 11.83 -15.02
N PHE A 102 6.73 10.91 -14.19
CA PHE A 102 6.21 9.61 -14.60
C PHE A 102 4.72 9.51 -14.30
N ALA A 103 3.99 8.81 -15.16
CA ALA A 103 2.61 8.48 -14.88
C ALA A 103 2.52 7.59 -13.61
N PRO A 104 1.53 7.80 -12.72
CA PRO A 104 1.36 6.95 -11.56
C PRO A 104 0.99 5.51 -11.97
N GLU A 105 1.41 4.54 -11.16
CA GLU A 105 0.96 3.15 -11.27
C GLU A 105 -0.24 2.94 -10.34
N ARG A 106 -1.28 2.28 -10.81
CA ARG A 106 -2.47 1.99 -10.01
C ARG A 106 -2.15 0.99 -8.90
N ASN A 107 -2.84 1.08 -7.78
CA ASN A 107 -2.73 0.13 -6.69
C ASN A 107 -3.49 -1.17 -6.99
N LEU A 108 -3.17 -2.23 -6.25
CA LEU A 108 -3.80 -3.55 -6.34
C LEU A 108 -4.46 -3.90 -5.00
N LEU A 109 -5.67 -4.47 -5.07
CA LEU A 109 -6.31 -5.13 -3.94
C LEU A 109 -6.60 -6.58 -4.35
N TYR A 110 -6.03 -7.51 -3.61
CA TYR A 110 -6.21 -8.93 -3.79
C TYR A 110 -7.13 -9.49 -2.71
N HIS A 111 -8.34 -9.89 -3.11
CA HIS A 111 -9.27 -10.63 -2.25
C HIS A 111 -8.83 -12.10 -2.14
N ASN A 112 -8.77 -12.61 -0.92
CA ASN A 112 -8.42 -13.99 -0.62
C ASN A 112 -9.59 -14.93 -0.93
N ASN A 113 -9.39 -15.89 -1.83
CA ASN A 113 -10.45 -16.83 -2.21
C ASN A 113 -10.60 -18.02 -1.23
N ARG A 114 -9.86 -18.04 -0.10
CA ARG A 114 -9.85 -19.09 0.95
C ARG A 114 -9.37 -20.47 0.47
N ASP A 115 -8.76 -20.53 -0.70
CA ASP A 115 -8.21 -21.76 -1.30
C ASP A 115 -6.71 -21.63 -1.62
N GLY A 116 -6.07 -20.60 -1.07
CA GLY A 116 -4.67 -20.27 -1.32
C GLY A 116 -4.44 -19.42 -2.57
N THR A 117 -5.52 -18.99 -3.24
CA THR A 117 -5.48 -18.10 -4.39
C THR A 117 -6.09 -16.75 -4.09
N PHE A 118 -5.80 -15.76 -4.93
CA PHE A 118 -6.30 -14.40 -4.80
C PHE A 118 -6.93 -13.89 -6.09
N THR A 119 -7.94 -13.02 -5.95
CA THR A 119 -8.58 -12.31 -7.06
C THR A 119 -8.32 -10.82 -6.93
N GLU A 120 -7.76 -10.18 -7.95
CA GLU A 120 -7.53 -8.73 -7.97
C GLU A 120 -8.86 -7.99 -8.17
N VAL A 121 -9.20 -7.09 -7.23
CA VAL A 121 -10.52 -6.45 -7.14
C VAL A 121 -10.46 -4.92 -6.95
N ALA A 122 -9.29 -4.26 -6.99
CA ALA A 122 -9.15 -2.83 -6.68
C ALA A 122 -10.08 -1.93 -7.50
N ALA A 123 -10.29 -2.23 -8.78
CA ALA A 123 -11.20 -1.46 -9.62
C ALA A 123 -12.66 -1.60 -9.16
N ARG A 124 -13.08 -2.81 -8.80
CA ARG A 124 -14.44 -3.08 -8.31
C ARG A 124 -14.66 -2.49 -6.93
N ALA A 125 -13.65 -2.57 -6.07
CA ALA A 125 -13.68 -2.03 -4.72
C ALA A 125 -13.60 -0.50 -4.67
N GLY A 126 -13.06 0.15 -5.71
CA GLY A 126 -12.94 1.60 -5.78
C GLY A 126 -11.65 2.14 -5.14
N VAL A 127 -10.60 1.32 -5.03
CA VAL A 127 -9.33 1.66 -4.33
C VAL A 127 -8.10 1.65 -5.26
N LEU A 128 -8.29 1.92 -6.55
CA LEU A 128 -7.18 1.97 -7.52
C LEU A 128 -6.15 3.06 -7.25
N ASP A 129 -6.58 4.16 -6.62
CA ASP A 129 -5.76 5.37 -6.42
C ASP A 129 -4.99 5.78 -7.70
N SER A 130 -5.70 5.97 -8.78
CA SER A 130 -5.13 6.12 -10.13
C SER A 130 -4.27 7.36 -10.31
N GLY A 131 -4.35 8.34 -9.40
CA GLY A 131 -3.54 9.56 -9.35
C GLY A 131 -2.37 9.46 -8.38
N GLY A 132 -2.40 8.49 -7.48
CA GLY A 132 -1.43 8.29 -6.41
C GLY A 132 -0.10 7.71 -6.88
N ARG A 133 0.94 7.97 -6.12
CA ARG A 133 2.26 7.35 -6.20
C ARG A 133 2.56 6.72 -4.85
N GLY A 134 1.88 5.60 -4.57
CA GLY A 134 1.88 4.98 -3.26
C GLY A 134 3.25 4.49 -2.83
N LEU A 135 3.65 4.81 -1.59
CA LEU A 135 4.86 4.27 -0.97
C LEU A 135 4.55 3.40 0.24
N SER A 136 3.55 3.78 1.03
CA SER A 136 3.14 3.06 2.24
C SER A 136 1.63 2.96 2.33
N THR A 137 1.14 1.95 3.04
CA THR A 137 -0.30 1.73 3.21
C THR A 137 -0.57 1.02 4.54
N SER A 138 -1.74 1.29 5.12
CA SER A 138 -2.20 0.64 6.35
C SER A 138 -3.71 0.45 6.34
N TRP A 139 -4.14 -0.65 6.94
CA TRP A 139 -5.53 -0.91 7.27
C TRP A 139 -5.79 -0.48 8.71
N THR A 140 -6.88 0.25 8.92
CA THR A 140 -7.28 0.76 10.24
C THR A 140 -8.77 1.08 10.22
N ASP A 141 -9.49 0.74 11.27
CA ASP A 141 -10.88 1.19 11.48
C ASP A 141 -10.84 2.61 12.05
N PHE A 142 -10.87 3.64 11.18
CA PHE A 142 -10.71 5.03 11.59
C PHE A 142 -11.98 5.67 12.16
N ASP A 143 -13.16 5.16 11.82
CA ASP A 143 -14.44 5.69 12.30
C ASP A 143 -15.14 4.76 13.31
N GLU A 144 -14.44 3.71 13.74
CA GLU A 144 -14.88 2.72 14.74
C GLU A 144 -16.22 2.04 14.37
N ASP A 145 -16.48 1.88 13.06
CA ASP A 145 -17.67 1.21 12.57
C ASP A 145 -17.52 -0.33 12.49
N GLY A 146 -16.32 -0.83 12.79
CA GLY A 146 -15.95 -2.24 12.81
C GLY A 146 -15.44 -2.74 11.45
N TRP A 147 -15.33 -1.91 10.44
CA TRP A 147 -14.76 -2.25 9.13
C TRP A 147 -13.39 -1.60 8.96
N LEU A 148 -12.44 -2.35 8.41
CA LEU A 148 -11.12 -1.80 8.15
C LEU A 148 -11.17 -0.83 6.97
N ASP A 149 -10.79 0.42 7.22
CA ASP A 149 -10.52 1.44 6.22
C ASP A 149 -9.09 1.32 5.70
N LEU A 150 -8.77 2.00 4.62
CA LEU A 150 -7.48 1.92 3.97
C LEU A 150 -6.86 3.30 3.80
N TYR A 151 -5.69 3.51 4.38
CA TYR A 151 -4.88 4.70 4.13
C TYR A 151 -3.70 4.40 3.21
N VAL A 152 -3.47 5.31 2.25
CA VAL A 152 -2.35 5.26 1.29
C VAL A 152 -1.55 6.54 1.37
N ALA A 153 -0.29 6.43 1.73
CA ALA A 153 0.67 7.52 1.74
C ALA A 153 1.37 7.61 0.37
N ASN A 154 1.20 8.73 -0.32
CA ASN A 154 1.64 8.96 -1.68
C ASN A 154 2.82 9.92 -1.75
N ASP A 155 3.79 9.64 -2.61
CA ASP A 155 4.87 10.57 -2.95
C ASP A 155 4.39 11.56 -4.02
N VAL A 156 4.58 12.85 -3.77
CA VAL A 156 4.27 13.97 -4.69
C VAL A 156 2.88 13.90 -5.34
N SER A 157 1.91 13.38 -4.62
CA SER A 157 0.49 13.31 -4.96
C SER A 157 -0.35 13.23 -3.69
N ASP A 158 -1.63 13.58 -3.77
CA ASP A 158 -2.50 13.54 -2.60
C ASP A 158 -2.53 12.15 -1.97
N ASN A 159 -2.40 12.09 -0.64
CA ASN A 159 -2.63 10.87 0.12
C ASN A 159 -4.11 10.49 0.03
N ALA A 160 -4.40 9.20 0.16
CA ALA A 160 -5.75 8.69 0.04
C ALA A 160 -6.23 7.98 1.32
N LEU A 161 -7.46 8.31 1.75
CA LEU A 161 -8.20 7.60 2.78
C LEU A 161 -9.48 7.04 2.16
N PHE A 162 -9.56 5.73 2.09
CA PHE A 162 -10.70 5.00 1.55
C PHE A 162 -11.50 4.39 2.70
N ARG A 163 -12.69 4.94 2.96
CA ARG A 163 -13.61 4.42 3.95
C ARG A 163 -14.31 3.17 3.42
N ASN A 164 -14.30 2.10 4.20
CA ASN A 164 -15.00 0.87 3.89
C ASN A 164 -16.53 1.05 4.05
N LEU A 165 -17.29 0.56 3.09
CA LEU A 165 -18.77 0.66 3.11
C LEU A 165 -19.43 -0.65 3.59
N GLY A 166 -18.67 -1.64 4.07
CA GLY A 166 -19.15 -2.93 4.56
C GLY A 166 -19.77 -3.84 3.48
N ASN A 167 -19.56 -3.55 2.22
CA ASN A 167 -20.16 -4.27 1.09
C ASN A 167 -19.14 -4.63 -0.01
N GLY A 168 -17.85 -4.68 0.36
CA GLY A 168 -16.72 -4.92 -0.54
C GLY A 168 -16.37 -3.74 -1.43
N ARG A 169 -16.85 -2.54 -1.09
CA ARG A 169 -16.54 -1.27 -1.75
C ARG A 169 -16.09 -0.23 -0.75
N PHE A 170 -15.36 0.76 -1.26
CA PHE A 170 -14.84 1.87 -0.49
C PHE A 170 -15.27 3.20 -1.10
N ALA A 171 -15.37 4.21 -0.24
CA ALA A 171 -15.54 5.61 -0.63
C ALA A 171 -14.24 6.38 -0.35
N ASP A 172 -13.75 7.12 -1.33
CA ASP A 172 -12.66 8.07 -1.13
C ASP A 172 -13.17 9.26 -0.31
N ILE A 173 -12.66 9.41 0.91
CA ILE A 173 -13.00 10.51 1.82
C ILE A 173 -11.80 11.43 2.11
N SER A 174 -10.70 11.28 1.39
CA SER A 174 -9.41 11.96 1.64
C SER A 174 -9.55 13.46 1.83
N LEU A 175 -10.27 14.14 0.92
CA LEU A 175 -10.51 15.58 1.00
C LEU A 175 -11.43 15.95 2.16
N SER A 176 -12.52 15.21 2.37
CA SER A 176 -13.48 15.52 3.44
C SER A 176 -12.94 15.23 4.82
N ALA A 177 -12.03 14.26 4.95
CA ALA A 177 -11.30 13.96 6.17
C ALA A 177 -10.10 14.91 6.42
N GLY A 178 -9.71 15.70 5.41
CA GLY A 178 -8.59 16.65 5.54
C GLY A 178 -7.20 16.00 5.48
N VAL A 179 -7.10 14.79 4.95
CA VAL A 179 -5.83 14.01 4.88
C VAL A 179 -5.25 13.90 3.47
N ALA A 180 -5.84 14.55 2.49
CA ALA A 180 -5.35 14.63 1.12
C ALA A 180 -4.12 15.55 1.04
N ASP A 181 -2.99 15.06 1.56
CA ASP A 181 -1.74 15.79 1.62
C ASP A 181 -0.88 15.47 0.39
N TYR A 182 -0.54 16.48 -0.39
CA TYR A 182 0.23 16.34 -1.64
C TYR A 182 1.75 16.36 -1.46
N ARG A 183 2.23 16.52 -0.22
CA ARG A 183 3.66 16.46 0.08
C ARG A 183 4.19 15.05 -0.18
N GLY A 184 5.50 14.92 -0.43
CA GLY A 184 6.12 13.62 -0.65
C GLY A 184 6.12 12.77 0.61
N ALA A 185 5.09 11.95 0.80
CA ALA A 185 4.98 11.07 1.95
C ALA A 185 5.98 9.92 1.82
N MET A 186 6.80 9.69 2.87
CA MET A 186 7.85 8.66 2.90
C MET A 186 7.50 7.52 3.85
N GLY A 187 7.16 7.83 5.08
CA GLY A 187 6.82 6.85 6.11
C GLY A 187 5.43 7.11 6.67
N LEU A 188 4.77 6.04 7.11
CA LEU A 188 3.44 6.03 7.69
C LEU A 188 3.49 5.33 9.06
N GLY A 189 2.96 5.98 10.08
CA GLY A 189 2.71 5.40 11.40
C GLY A 189 1.24 5.56 11.77
N ILE A 190 0.67 4.54 12.38
CA ILE A 190 -0.69 4.55 12.92
C ILE A 190 -0.61 4.21 14.41
N GLY A 191 -1.28 5.00 15.24
CA GLY A 191 -1.30 4.78 16.69
C GLY A 191 -2.09 5.87 17.40
N ASP A 192 -2.59 5.57 18.59
CA ASP A 192 -3.22 6.53 19.50
C ASP A 192 -2.11 7.33 20.19
N TRP A 193 -1.87 8.57 19.76
CA TRP A 193 -0.74 9.38 20.24
C TRP A 193 -1.08 10.20 21.49
N ASP A 194 -2.37 10.45 21.72
CA ASP A 194 -2.85 11.30 22.83
C ASP A 194 -3.71 10.58 23.86
N ASP A 195 -3.78 9.22 23.75
CA ASP A 195 -4.52 8.33 24.66
C ASP A 195 -6.03 8.64 24.71
N ASP A 196 -6.63 9.10 23.58
CA ASP A 196 -8.06 9.38 23.51
C ASP A 196 -8.89 8.16 23.04
N GLY A 197 -8.21 7.10 22.61
CA GLY A 197 -8.77 5.83 22.17
C GLY A 197 -8.95 5.72 20.67
N ASP A 198 -8.77 6.81 19.91
CA ASP A 198 -8.87 6.83 18.46
C ASP A 198 -7.47 6.60 17.83
N LEU A 199 -7.40 5.97 16.65
CA LEU A 199 -6.12 5.78 15.99
C LEU A 199 -5.80 6.95 15.06
N ASP A 200 -4.62 7.53 15.25
CA ASP A 200 -4.12 8.70 14.55
C ASP A 200 -3.17 8.31 13.42
N ILE A 201 -2.92 9.26 12.51
CA ILE A 201 -2.02 9.08 11.37
C ILE A 201 -0.82 10.00 11.52
N PHE A 202 0.40 9.44 11.51
CA PHE A 202 1.64 10.19 11.43
C PHE A 202 2.34 9.91 10.11
N ILE A 203 2.74 10.97 9.40
CA ILE A 203 3.42 10.88 8.10
C ILE A 203 4.73 11.64 8.16
N THR A 204 5.81 10.96 7.78
CA THR A 204 7.07 11.62 7.47
C THR A 204 7.12 12.02 6.01
N HIS A 205 7.67 13.19 5.72
CA HIS A 205 7.76 13.72 4.36
C HIS A 205 9.21 13.84 3.88
N TRP A 206 9.36 14.00 2.58
CA TRP A 206 10.65 14.21 1.93
C TRP A 206 11.39 15.45 2.50
N ILE A 207 12.71 15.51 2.28
CA ILE A 207 13.61 16.59 2.73
C ILE A 207 12.97 17.97 2.59
N ALA A 208 13.10 18.78 3.66
CA ALA A 208 12.59 20.15 3.78
C ALA A 208 11.07 20.31 3.77
N GLN A 209 10.31 19.24 3.88
CA GLN A 209 8.87 19.28 4.13
C GLN A 209 8.58 18.92 5.59
N GLU A 210 7.62 19.61 6.19
CA GLU A 210 7.19 19.33 7.56
C GLU A 210 6.43 17.98 7.59
N ASN A 211 6.68 17.19 8.63
CA ASN A 211 5.89 15.99 8.91
C ASN A 211 4.47 16.38 9.29
N ALA A 212 3.53 15.44 9.13
CA ALA A 212 2.15 15.65 9.53
C ALA A 212 1.73 14.64 10.60
N LEU A 213 0.99 15.13 11.58
CA LEU A 213 0.21 14.34 12.52
C LEU A 213 -1.25 14.72 12.34
N TYR A 214 -2.07 13.77 11.98
CA TYR A 214 -3.51 13.91 11.85
C TYR A 214 -4.16 13.24 13.04
N ALA A 215 -4.61 14.07 14.01
CA ALA A 215 -5.37 13.57 15.15
C ALA A 215 -6.78 13.19 14.69
N ASN A 216 -7.14 11.94 14.92
CA ASN A 216 -8.48 11.46 14.71
C ASN A 216 -9.38 11.96 15.86
N GLN A 217 -10.59 12.36 15.56
CA GLN A 217 -11.57 12.77 16.56
C GLN A 217 -12.89 12.07 16.25
N LYS A 218 -12.95 10.78 16.58
CA LYS A 218 -14.13 9.91 16.35
C LYS A 218 -14.56 9.90 14.88
N GLY A 219 -13.66 9.43 14.02
CA GLY A 219 -13.88 9.38 12.58
C GLY A 219 -13.80 10.74 11.87
N LYS A 220 -13.30 11.79 12.57
CA LYS A 220 -13.02 13.12 11.97
C LYS A 220 -11.55 13.44 12.17
N VAL A 221 -10.75 13.17 11.16
CA VAL A 221 -9.33 13.53 11.16
C VAL A 221 -9.20 15.06 11.05
N ARG A 222 -8.34 15.67 11.87
CA ARG A 222 -8.01 17.09 11.85
C ARG A 222 -6.52 17.33 11.83
#